data_515d68cd702ce78129de0d8d1383a13d
#
_entry.id   515d68cd702ce78129de0d8d1383a13d
#
_cell.length_a   1.000
_cell.length_b   1.000
_cell.length_c   1.000
_cell.angle_alpha   90.00
_cell.angle_beta   90.00
_cell.angle_gamma   90.00
#
_symmetry.space_group_name_H-M   'P 1'
#
loop_
_entity.id
_entity.type
_entity.pdbx_description
1 polymer ?
#
loop_
_entity_poly.entity_id
_entity_poly.type
_entity_poly.pdbx_seq_one_letter_code
_entity_poly.pdbx_strand_id
1 'polypeptide(L)'
;MKRILIAMTAVLCIALCGCTAQHQPASDTAQSATIQENAPYTQIDSEEAARLMQTEKDYIILDVRTEEEFKSGHIPNAVCIPNETIAGGELGALKDKNQLILVYCRSGRRSKEAAQKLANLGYTNVKEFGGIIDWTGETVAEY
;
A
#
# COMPACT_ATOMS: atom_id res chain seq x y z
N MET A 1 -36.82 22.03 -50.07
CA MET A 1 -38.10 21.43 -50.53
C MET A 1 -38.06 19.94 -50.23
N LYS A 2 -39.04 19.48 -49.60
CA LYS A 2 -39.71 18.22 -49.30
C LYS A 2 -39.58 17.77 -47.86
N ARG A 3 -40.67 18.10 -47.19
CA ARG A 3 -41.17 17.52 -45.94
C ARG A 3 -41.64 16.09 -46.20
N ILE A 4 -41.43 15.16 -45.28
CA ILE A 4 -42.36 14.04 -45.03
C ILE A 4 -42.36 13.77 -43.52
N LEU A 5 -43.49 14.09 -42.93
CA LEU A 5 -44.01 13.55 -41.67
C LEU A 5 -44.56 12.13 -41.94
N ILE A 6 -44.63 11.30 -40.94
CA ILE A 6 -45.64 10.24 -40.64
C ILE A 6 -44.97 9.41 -39.52
N ALA A 7 -45.52 9.18 -38.40
CA ALA A 7 -46.76 9.08 -37.69
C ALA A 7 -46.56 8.02 -36.60
N MET A 8 -47.11 8.34 -35.46
CA MET A 8 -47.26 7.55 -34.24
C MET A 8 -47.87 6.16 -34.48
N THR A 9 -47.38 5.16 -33.71
CA THR A 9 -48.31 4.16 -33.19
C THR A 9 -47.83 3.74 -31.81
N ALA A 10 -48.64 4.08 -30.83
CA ALA A 10 -48.62 3.54 -29.46
C ALA A 10 -49.25 2.13 -29.49
N VAL A 11 -48.57 1.18 -28.87
CA VAL A 11 -49.21 -0.07 -28.44
C VAL A 11 -48.89 -0.27 -26.97
N LEU A 12 -49.93 -0.10 -26.19
CA LEU A 12 -50.07 -0.43 -24.78
C LEU A 12 -50.37 -1.94 -24.69
N CYS A 13 -49.57 -2.70 -23.97
CA CYS A 13 -49.96 -4.00 -23.45
C CYS A 13 -49.51 -4.13 -22.02
N ILE A 14 -50.54 -4.19 -21.18
CA ILE A 14 -50.55 -4.54 -19.77
C ILE A 14 -50.51 -6.08 -19.69
N ALA A 15 -49.73 -6.66 -18.78
CA ALA A 15 -50.17 -7.59 -17.76
C ALA A 15 -49.08 -8.61 -17.30
N LEU A 16 -49.02 -8.72 -16.02
CA LEU A 16 -49.00 -9.89 -15.13
C LEU A 16 -47.63 -10.39 -14.66
N CYS A 17 -47.35 -9.99 -13.45
CA CYS A 17 -47.14 -10.83 -12.25
C CYS A 17 -46.52 -12.22 -12.50
N GLY A 18 -45.31 -12.36 -12.00
CA GLY A 18 -44.61 -13.65 -11.89
C GLY A 18 -43.41 -13.52 -10.93
N CYS A 19 -43.71 -13.68 -9.63
CA CYS A 19 -42.64 -13.93 -8.64
C CYS A 19 -42.04 -15.30 -8.89
N THR A 20 -40.79 -15.33 -9.29
CA THR A 20 -39.93 -16.51 -9.12
C THR A 20 -38.63 -16.08 -8.50
N ALA A 21 -38.44 -16.46 -7.26
CA ALA A 21 -37.20 -16.40 -6.55
C ALA A 21 -36.18 -17.29 -7.29
N GLN A 22 -35.21 -16.68 -7.93
CA GLN A 22 -34.03 -17.40 -8.42
C GLN A 22 -32.89 -17.14 -7.45
N HIS A 23 -32.57 -18.20 -6.75
CA HIS A 23 -31.39 -18.41 -5.96
C HIS A 23 -30.16 -18.28 -6.85
N GLN A 24 -29.38 -17.22 -6.71
CA GLN A 24 -28.06 -17.10 -7.33
C GLN A 24 -27.02 -17.74 -6.42
N PRO A 25 -26.20 -18.65 -6.95
CA PRO A 25 -25.05 -19.15 -6.21
C PRO A 25 -24.01 -18.03 -6.09
N ALA A 26 -23.54 -17.84 -4.87
CA ALA A 26 -22.40 -16.98 -4.57
C ALA A 26 -21.18 -17.48 -5.34
N SER A 27 -20.73 -16.70 -6.29
CA SER A 27 -19.40 -16.84 -6.86
C SER A 27 -18.46 -16.03 -6.01
N ASP A 28 -17.69 -16.69 -5.17
CA ASP A 28 -16.46 -16.19 -4.61
C ASP A 28 -15.52 -15.80 -5.75
N THR A 29 -15.50 -14.54 -6.08
CA THR A 29 -14.47 -14.00 -6.95
C THR A 29 -13.56 -13.14 -6.10
N ALA A 30 -12.35 -13.66 -5.95
CA ALA A 30 -11.14 -13.02 -5.48
C ALA A 30 -11.25 -11.49 -5.38
N GLN A 31 -11.11 -10.98 -4.17
CA GLN A 31 -10.88 -9.56 -3.94
C GLN A 31 -9.56 -9.18 -4.57
N SER A 32 -9.68 -8.70 -5.80
CA SER A 32 -8.65 -7.93 -6.46
C SER A 32 -8.22 -6.80 -5.55
N ALA A 33 -6.92 -6.73 -5.31
CA ALA A 33 -6.26 -5.67 -4.60
C ALA A 33 -6.81 -4.31 -5.03
N THR A 34 -7.44 -3.60 -4.11
CA THR A 34 -7.84 -2.21 -4.31
C THR A 34 -6.55 -1.39 -4.38
N ILE A 35 -6.13 -1.05 -5.58
CA ILE A 35 -5.10 -0.04 -5.81
C ILE A 35 -5.69 1.27 -5.27
N GLN A 36 -5.24 1.71 -4.11
CA GLN A 36 -5.55 3.03 -3.60
C GLN A 36 -4.72 4.06 -4.38
N GLU A 37 -5.24 4.53 -5.51
CA GLU A 37 -4.58 5.52 -6.38
C GLU A 37 -4.33 6.90 -5.73
N ASN A 38 -4.69 7.09 -4.46
CA ASN A 38 -4.50 8.34 -3.71
C ASN A 38 -3.81 8.14 -2.35
N ALA A 39 -3.12 7.03 -2.14
CA ALA A 39 -2.33 6.88 -0.92
C ALA A 39 -1.05 7.73 -1.04
N PRO A 40 -0.69 8.50 -0.02
CA PRO A 40 0.50 9.34 -0.04
C PRO A 40 1.82 8.53 -0.01
N TYR A 41 1.74 7.22 0.04
CA TYR A 41 2.83 6.26 -0.07
C TYR A 41 2.35 5.01 -0.81
N THR A 42 3.26 4.16 -1.26
CA THR A 42 2.95 2.89 -1.97
C THR A 42 3.10 1.71 -1.01
N GLN A 43 2.15 0.78 -1.03
CA GLN A 43 2.30 -0.52 -0.38
C GLN A 43 2.83 -1.54 -1.38
N ILE A 44 3.86 -2.28 -0.96
CA ILE A 44 4.47 -3.39 -1.72
C ILE A 44 4.60 -4.60 -0.79
N ASP A 45 4.91 -5.75 -1.34
CA ASP A 45 5.25 -6.93 -0.54
C ASP A 45 6.77 -7.01 -0.27
N SER A 46 7.16 -7.97 0.56
CA SER A 46 8.57 -8.19 0.91
C SER A 46 9.41 -8.71 -0.26
N GLU A 47 8.82 -9.40 -1.23
CA GLU A 47 9.50 -9.86 -2.44
C GLU A 47 9.86 -8.69 -3.35
N GLU A 48 8.93 -7.78 -3.59
CA GLU A 48 9.18 -6.56 -4.35
C GLU A 48 10.19 -5.64 -3.63
N ALA A 49 10.12 -5.54 -2.30
CA ALA A 49 11.12 -4.81 -1.53
C ALA A 49 12.52 -5.40 -1.72
N ALA A 50 12.66 -6.73 -1.63
CA ALA A 50 13.93 -7.43 -1.87
C ALA A 50 14.46 -7.20 -3.30
N ARG A 51 13.57 -7.20 -4.29
CA ARG A 51 13.91 -6.89 -5.67
C ARG A 51 14.45 -5.46 -5.83
N LEU A 52 13.77 -4.48 -5.23
CA LEU A 52 14.22 -3.10 -5.25
C LEU A 52 15.59 -2.91 -4.58
N MET A 53 15.84 -3.59 -3.45
CA MET A 53 17.16 -3.57 -2.79
C MET A 53 18.29 -4.11 -3.67
N GLN A 54 17.99 -4.97 -4.65
CA GLN A 54 18.97 -5.50 -5.59
C GLN A 54 19.16 -4.61 -6.82
N THR A 55 18.14 -3.91 -7.27
CA THR A 55 18.13 -3.15 -8.53
C THR A 55 18.39 -1.67 -8.36
N GLU A 56 17.98 -1.08 -7.23
CA GLU A 56 18.18 0.33 -6.93
C GLU A 56 19.53 0.55 -6.22
N LYS A 57 20.14 1.70 -6.46
CA LYS A 57 21.43 2.04 -5.87
C LYS A 57 21.35 3.07 -4.75
N ASP A 58 20.30 3.86 -4.75
CA ASP A 58 20.12 4.96 -3.81
C ASP A 58 18.79 4.82 -3.08
N TYR A 59 18.79 4.02 -2.03
CA TYR A 59 17.63 3.76 -1.19
C TYR A 59 18.00 3.68 0.28
N ILE A 60 17.02 3.87 1.14
CA ILE A 60 17.13 3.65 2.59
C ILE A 60 16.16 2.55 2.99
N ILE A 61 16.62 1.58 3.76
CA ILE A 61 15.78 0.63 4.48
C ILE A 61 15.52 1.22 5.86
N LEU A 62 14.25 1.47 6.17
CA LEU A 62 13.83 2.13 7.40
C LEU A 62 13.08 1.15 8.30
N ASP A 63 13.71 0.78 9.41
CA ASP A 63 13.08 0.05 10.50
C ASP A 63 12.42 1.03 11.48
N VAL A 64 11.11 0.94 11.63
CA VAL A 64 10.36 1.82 12.52
C VAL A 64 9.91 1.13 13.81
N ARG A 65 10.59 0.05 14.18
CA ARG A 65 10.44 -0.63 15.46
C ARG A 65 11.19 0.12 16.56
N THR A 66 11.20 -0.42 17.77
CA THR A 66 12.05 0.12 18.84
C THR A 66 13.52 -0.22 18.60
N GLU A 67 14.42 0.50 19.27
CA GLU A 67 15.86 0.20 19.20
C GLU A 67 16.20 -1.19 19.75
N GLU A 68 15.48 -1.67 20.76
CA GLU A 68 15.68 -3.02 21.31
C GLU A 68 15.26 -4.10 20.30
N GLU A 69 14.12 -3.89 19.59
CA GLU A 69 13.69 -4.80 18.52
C GLU A 69 14.71 -4.81 17.36
N PHE A 70 15.24 -3.63 17.02
CA PHE A 70 16.26 -3.49 15.98
C PHE A 70 17.54 -4.24 16.33
N LYS A 71 18.07 -4.02 17.52
CA LYS A 71 19.29 -4.72 18.01
C LYS A 71 19.13 -6.23 18.06
N SER A 72 17.94 -6.71 18.39
CA SER A 72 17.67 -8.16 18.45
C SER A 72 17.66 -8.86 17.09
N GLY A 73 17.51 -8.09 15.99
CA GLY A 73 17.56 -8.59 14.62
C GLY A 73 16.88 -7.64 13.66
N HIS A 74 17.56 -7.23 12.59
CA HIS A 74 17.08 -6.30 11.58
C HIS A 74 17.58 -6.66 10.18
N ILE A 75 16.99 -6.08 9.15
CA ILE A 75 17.44 -6.25 7.76
C ILE A 75 18.80 -5.57 7.60
N PRO A 76 19.82 -6.21 6.98
CA PRO A 76 21.14 -5.62 6.81
C PRO A 76 21.09 -4.22 6.18
N ASN A 77 21.91 -3.29 6.68
CA ASN A 77 21.97 -1.88 6.28
C ASN A 77 20.69 -1.06 6.58
N ALA A 78 19.74 -1.58 7.33
CA ALA A 78 18.60 -0.79 7.77
C ALA A 78 19.01 0.28 8.80
N VAL A 79 18.29 1.41 8.76
CA VAL A 79 18.40 2.50 9.74
C VAL A 79 17.20 2.41 10.66
N CYS A 80 17.43 2.51 11.98
CA CYS A 80 16.34 2.52 12.96
C CYS A 80 15.89 3.95 13.25
N ILE A 81 14.61 4.22 13.00
CA ILE A 81 13.94 5.44 13.47
C ILE A 81 12.57 5.01 14.00
N PRO A 82 12.39 4.89 15.31
CA PRO A 82 11.13 4.45 15.90
C PRO A 82 9.93 5.28 15.42
N ASN A 83 8.81 4.62 15.10
CA ASN A 83 7.60 5.25 14.58
C ASN A 83 7.15 6.47 15.41
N GLU A 84 7.34 6.41 16.72
CA GLU A 84 6.95 7.45 17.68
C GLU A 84 7.76 8.74 17.51
N THR A 85 8.99 8.65 16.99
CA THR A 85 9.91 9.81 16.86
C THR A 85 9.75 10.53 15.51
N ILE A 86 9.14 9.91 14.50
CA ILE A 86 9.03 10.47 13.14
C ILE A 86 8.30 11.83 13.12
N ALA A 87 7.29 12.03 13.95
CA ALA A 87 6.54 13.29 14.02
C ALA A 87 7.36 14.48 14.54
N GLY A 88 8.47 14.25 15.21
CA GLY A 88 9.37 15.29 15.73
C GLY A 88 10.22 15.99 14.66
N GLY A 89 10.26 15.47 13.44
CA GLY A 89 10.83 16.16 12.27
C GLY A 89 12.35 16.08 12.11
N GLU A 90 13.11 15.67 13.11
CA GLU A 90 14.56 15.50 12.97
C GLU A 90 14.90 14.07 12.53
N LEU A 91 14.86 13.85 11.22
CA LEU A 91 15.15 12.54 10.61
C LEU A 91 16.54 12.60 9.92
N GLY A 92 17.58 12.72 10.73
CA GLY A 92 18.96 12.98 10.29
C GLY A 92 19.50 12.01 9.21
N ALA A 93 19.00 10.78 9.17
CA ALA A 93 19.35 9.80 8.13
C ALA A 93 18.57 10.01 6.82
N LEU A 94 17.43 10.69 6.84
CA LEU A 94 16.53 10.89 5.70
C LEU A 94 16.68 12.31 5.15
N LYS A 95 17.81 12.62 4.49
CA LYS A 95 18.14 13.97 4.03
C LYS A 95 17.44 14.37 2.73
N ASP A 96 17.23 13.43 1.83
CA ASP A 96 16.59 13.69 0.53
C ASP A 96 15.13 13.25 0.56
N LYS A 97 14.24 14.19 0.30
CA LYS A 97 12.79 13.95 0.25
C LYS A 97 12.33 13.07 -0.93
N ASN A 98 13.15 12.94 -1.96
CA ASN A 98 12.84 12.17 -3.16
C ASN A 98 13.51 10.78 -3.16
N GLN A 99 14.41 10.53 -2.21
CA GLN A 99 15.09 9.24 -2.10
C GLN A 99 14.07 8.11 -1.83
N LEU A 100 14.31 6.95 -2.42
CA LEU A 100 13.51 5.76 -2.15
C LEU A 100 13.69 5.32 -0.69
N ILE A 101 12.59 5.26 0.05
CA ILE A 101 12.55 4.79 1.43
C ILE A 101 11.70 3.52 1.49
N LEU A 102 12.30 2.41 1.85
CA LEU A 102 11.67 1.11 2.07
C LEU A 102 11.39 0.96 3.56
N VAL A 103 10.11 1.06 3.96
CA VAL A 103 9.70 1.13 5.37
C VAL A 103 9.13 -0.20 5.83
N TYR A 104 9.60 -0.71 6.96
CA TYR A 104 9.03 -1.89 7.61
C TYR A 104 8.95 -1.75 9.13
N CYS A 105 8.16 -2.62 9.75
CA CYS A 105 8.14 -2.79 11.20
C CYS A 105 8.11 -4.27 11.58
N ARG A 106 7.43 -4.64 12.67
CA ARG A 106 7.27 -6.05 13.04
C ARG A 106 6.24 -6.77 12.17
N SER A 107 5.04 -6.19 11.98
CA SER A 107 3.86 -6.82 11.35
C SER A 107 3.02 -5.89 10.46
N GLY A 108 3.56 -4.75 10.04
CA GLY A 108 2.92 -3.84 9.09
C GLY A 108 2.14 -2.67 9.69
N ARG A 109 1.68 -2.69 10.96
CA ARG A 109 0.88 -1.59 11.53
C ARG A 109 1.69 -0.29 11.69
N ARG A 110 2.83 -0.35 12.40
CA ARG A 110 3.69 0.83 12.65
C ARG A 110 4.31 1.36 11.35
N SER A 111 4.63 0.50 10.39
CA SER A 111 5.20 0.91 9.09
C SER A 111 4.21 1.70 8.24
N LYS A 112 2.93 1.35 8.26
CA LYS A 112 1.87 2.12 7.59
C LYS A 112 1.69 3.50 8.23
N GLU A 113 1.68 3.58 9.56
CA GLU A 113 1.62 4.85 10.29
C GLU A 113 2.84 5.72 9.98
N ALA A 114 4.04 5.12 9.98
CA ALA A 114 5.29 5.80 9.68
C ALA A 114 5.33 6.31 8.23
N ALA A 115 4.94 5.49 7.27
CA ALA A 115 4.88 5.87 5.86
C ALA A 115 3.94 7.07 5.63
N GLN A 116 2.78 7.09 6.30
CA GLN A 116 1.87 8.23 6.26
C GLN A 116 2.50 9.50 6.86
N LYS A 117 3.20 9.39 8.00
CA LYS A 117 3.91 10.52 8.61
C LYS A 117 5.01 11.06 7.70
N LEU A 118 5.81 10.17 7.08
CA LEU A 118 6.84 10.54 6.12
C LEU A 118 6.25 11.30 4.92
N ALA A 119 5.17 10.81 4.34
CA ALA A 119 4.49 11.48 3.25
C ALA A 119 3.99 12.87 3.66
N ASN A 120 3.40 13.01 4.85
CA ASN A 120 2.96 14.30 5.40
C ASN A 120 4.15 15.26 5.63
N LEU A 121 5.34 14.75 5.89
CA LEU A 121 6.58 15.51 5.99
C LEU A 121 7.20 15.84 4.62
N GLY A 122 6.58 15.44 3.51
CA GLY A 122 6.99 15.78 2.15
C GLY A 122 7.97 14.78 1.51
N TYR A 123 8.12 13.56 2.06
CA TYR A 123 8.82 12.48 1.39
C TYR A 123 7.95 11.91 0.28
N THR A 124 8.46 11.90 -0.95
CA THR A 124 7.66 11.61 -2.16
C THR A 124 7.80 10.19 -2.68
N ASN A 125 8.80 9.44 -2.19
CA ASN A 125 9.11 8.08 -2.68
C ASN A 125 9.18 7.08 -1.53
N VAL A 126 8.05 6.91 -0.83
CA VAL A 126 7.93 6.02 0.32
C VAL A 126 7.20 4.74 -0.08
N LYS A 127 7.84 3.59 0.16
CA LYS A 127 7.27 2.26 -0.05
C LYS A 127 7.23 1.49 1.27
N GLU A 128 6.05 1.08 1.68
CA GLU A 128 5.81 0.30 2.89
C GLU A 128 5.67 -1.18 2.51
N PHE A 129 6.44 -2.07 3.15
CA PHE A 129 6.47 -3.50 2.79
C PHE A 129 6.15 -4.47 3.94
N GLY A 130 5.43 -3.99 4.94
CA GLY A 130 4.87 -4.86 5.97
C GLY A 130 5.78 -5.09 7.17
N GLY A 131 5.99 -6.33 7.50
CA GLY A 131 6.66 -6.76 8.73
C GLY A 131 7.87 -7.65 8.52
N ILE A 132 8.85 -7.54 9.42
CA ILE A 132 10.02 -8.43 9.44
C ILE A 132 9.63 -9.88 9.70
N ILE A 133 8.45 -10.14 10.27
CA ILE A 133 7.95 -11.51 10.47
C ILE A 133 7.67 -12.23 9.14
N ASP A 134 7.42 -11.49 8.07
CA ASP A 134 7.15 -12.02 6.72
C ASP A 134 8.39 -11.90 5.82
N TRP A 135 9.50 -11.37 6.36
CA TRP A 135 10.75 -11.21 5.63
C TRP A 135 11.48 -12.54 5.51
N THR A 136 11.82 -12.95 4.29
CA THR A 136 12.51 -14.22 3.99
C THR A 136 14.00 -14.06 3.73
N GLY A 137 14.49 -12.82 3.67
CA GLY A 137 15.90 -12.50 3.47
C GLY A 137 16.72 -12.59 4.76
N GLU A 138 17.98 -12.21 4.64
CA GLU A 138 18.92 -12.18 5.78
C GLU A 138 18.51 -11.16 6.83
N THR A 139 18.81 -11.48 8.10
CA THR A 139 18.76 -10.54 9.22
C THR A 139 20.07 -10.59 10.00
N VAL A 140 20.47 -9.45 10.56
CA VAL A 140 21.66 -9.30 11.41
C VAL A 140 21.26 -8.78 12.77
N ALA A 141 22.03 -9.10 13.82
CA ALA A 141 21.81 -8.61 15.17
C ALA A 141 23.05 -7.86 15.68
N GLU A 142 22.83 -6.86 16.53
CA GLU A 142 23.90 -6.13 17.22
C GLU A 142 24.04 -6.70 18.64
N TYR A 143 25.24 -7.14 18.99
CA TYR A 143 25.58 -7.68 20.32
C TYR A 143 26.31 -6.65 21.15
#